data_a53830689c4fc979259db2d1742cd014
#
_entry.id   a53830689c4fc979259db2d1742cd014
#
_cell.length_a   1.000
_cell.length_b   1.000
_cell.length_c   1.000
_cell.angle_alpha   90.00
_cell.angle_beta   90.00
_cell.angle_gamma   90.00
#
_symmetry.space_group_name_H-M   'P 1'
#
loop_
_entity.id
_entity.type
_entity.pdbx_description
1 polymer ?
#
loop_
_entity_poly.entity_id
_entity_poly.type
_entity_poly.pdbx_seq_one_letter_code
_entity_poly.pdbx_strand_id
1 'polypeptide(L)'
;APRYVSWSRQNRSQLVRIPQVKGSNCRMELRSPDPACNPYLAVGLVLAAGLDGIEHRMVLQAPINKNLFDPTEAAGLGLERLPSTLEEAVQAAQESEFLHRVLPEELSHRYYEEELKRCAALKAAADPAEYERVHYFNAI
;
A
#
# COMPACT_ATOMS: atom_id res chain seq x y z
N ALA A 1 -0.05 -4.86 -9.62
CA ALA A 1 -0.11 -4.68 -8.17
C ALA A 1 -1.44 -5.20 -7.61
N PRO A 2 -1.51 -5.58 -6.33
CA PRO A 2 -2.78 -5.91 -5.66
C PRO A 2 -3.76 -4.74 -5.69
N ARG A 3 -5.06 -5.08 -5.74
CA ARG A 3 -6.14 -4.07 -5.81
C ARG A 3 -7.09 -4.11 -4.61
N TYR A 4 -6.96 -5.12 -3.74
CA TYR A 4 -7.90 -5.36 -2.64
C TYR A 4 -7.15 -5.64 -1.34
N VAL A 5 -7.72 -5.23 -0.22
CA VAL A 5 -7.25 -5.60 1.12
C VAL A 5 -7.56 -7.08 1.33
N SER A 6 -6.52 -7.91 1.25
CA SER A 6 -6.67 -9.36 1.28
C SER A 6 -5.34 -10.05 1.55
N TRP A 7 -5.39 -11.31 1.95
CA TRP A 7 -4.20 -12.13 2.12
C TRP A 7 -4.39 -13.58 1.67
N SER A 8 -3.29 -14.25 1.36
CA SER A 8 -3.26 -15.69 1.13
C SER A 8 -1.89 -16.29 1.45
N ARG A 9 -1.84 -17.63 1.44
CA ARG A 9 -0.58 -18.37 1.64
C ARG A 9 0.26 -18.49 0.38
N GLN A 10 -0.35 -18.54 -0.80
CA GLN A 10 0.36 -18.82 -2.05
C GLN A 10 0.04 -17.84 -3.16
N ASN A 11 -1.16 -17.30 -3.23
CA ASN A 11 -1.61 -16.48 -4.34
C ASN A 11 -0.95 -15.11 -4.33
N ARG A 12 -0.40 -14.69 -5.46
CA ARG A 12 0.31 -13.41 -5.64
C ARG A 12 -0.60 -12.26 -6.06
N SER A 13 -1.88 -12.46 -6.24
CA SER A 13 -2.84 -11.37 -6.50
C SER A 13 -3.31 -10.66 -5.21
N GLN A 14 -2.95 -11.20 -4.05
CA GLN A 14 -3.32 -10.66 -2.74
C GLN A 14 -2.37 -9.54 -2.28
N LEU A 15 -2.87 -8.65 -1.42
CA LEU A 15 -2.07 -7.59 -0.80
C LEU A 15 -0.95 -8.16 0.08
N VAL A 16 -1.29 -9.12 0.92
CA VAL A 16 -0.32 -9.78 1.79
C VAL A 16 -0.23 -11.26 1.42
N ARG A 17 0.98 -11.73 1.26
CA ARG A 17 1.28 -13.15 1.07
C ARG A 17 2.07 -13.69 2.25
N ILE A 18 1.61 -14.82 2.82
CA ILE A 18 2.28 -15.50 3.92
C ILE A 18 2.68 -16.90 3.43
N PRO A 19 3.88 -17.05 2.82
CA PRO A 19 4.33 -18.34 2.31
C PRO A 19 4.37 -19.42 3.38
N GLN A 20 4.03 -20.64 3.01
CA GLN A 20 4.19 -21.80 3.89
C GLN A 20 5.65 -22.26 3.90
N VAL A 21 6.46 -21.60 4.69
CA VAL A 21 7.88 -21.92 4.88
C VAL A 21 8.16 -22.11 6.37
N LYS A 22 9.24 -22.81 6.70
CA LYS A 22 9.62 -23.12 8.09
C LYS A 22 10.96 -22.50 8.43
N GLY A 23 11.23 -22.35 9.71
CA GLY A 23 12.50 -21.88 10.26
C GLY A 23 12.78 -20.42 9.90
N SER A 24 14.02 -20.11 9.58
CA SER A 24 14.50 -18.75 9.29
C SER A 24 13.87 -18.11 8.03
N ASN A 25 13.16 -18.88 7.22
CA ASN A 25 12.48 -18.38 6.02
C ASN A 25 11.03 -17.95 6.29
N CYS A 26 10.54 -18.07 7.53
CA CYS A 26 9.21 -17.57 7.90
C CYS A 26 9.15 -16.07 7.68
N ARG A 27 8.17 -15.63 6.86
CA ARG A 27 7.99 -14.24 6.50
C ARG A 27 6.57 -13.94 6.04
N MET A 28 6.24 -12.69 5.98
CA MET A 28 5.13 -12.15 5.20
C MET A 28 5.69 -11.27 4.09
N GLU A 29 4.95 -11.13 3.02
CA GLU A 29 5.28 -10.30 1.87
C GLU A 29 4.15 -9.28 1.66
N LEU A 30 4.37 -8.02 2.01
CA LEU A 30 3.49 -6.93 1.64
C LEU A 30 3.81 -6.54 0.19
N ARG A 31 2.78 -6.45 -0.67
CA ARG A 31 2.96 -6.36 -2.11
C ARG A 31 2.45 -5.06 -2.74
N SER A 32 2.05 -4.09 -1.92
CA SER A 32 1.56 -2.79 -2.39
C SER A 32 2.60 -1.67 -2.43
N PRO A 33 3.71 -1.69 -1.66
CA PRO A 33 4.64 -0.57 -1.70
C PRO A 33 5.17 -0.32 -3.11
N ASP A 34 5.13 0.94 -3.52
CA ASP A 34 5.67 1.40 -4.79
C ASP A 34 7.21 1.41 -4.74
N PRO A 35 7.92 1.05 -5.82
CA PRO A 35 9.38 1.13 -5.87
C PRO A 35 9.94 2.55 -5.60
N ALA A 36 9.18 3.60 -5.89
CA ALA A 36 9.55 4.99 -5.62
C ALA A 36 9.17 5.49 -4.22
N CYS A 37 8.55 4.64 -3.38
CA CYS A 37 8.19 5.04 -2.02
C CYS A 37 9.44 5.26 -1.15
N ASN A 38 9.33 6.13 -0.14
CA ASN A 38 10.37 6.28 0.86
C ASN A 38 10.50 4.98 1.70
N PRO A 39 11.61 4.23 1.61
CA PRO A 39 11.75 2.94 2.26
C PRO A 39 11.74 3.04 3.80
N TYR A 40 12.21 4.13 4.37
CA TYR A 40 12.19 4.34 5.82
C TYR A 40 10.77 4.48 6.34
N LEU A 41 9.94 5.28 5.65
CA LEU A 41 8.52 5.41 5.99
C LEU A 41 7.78 4.10 5.77
N ALA A 42 7.98 3.45 4.64
CA ALA A 42 7.30 2.19 4.32
C ALA A 42 7.62 1.09 5.35
N VAL A 43 8.90 0.88 5.68
CA VAL A 43 9.30 -0.13 6.68
C VAL A 43 8.81 0.25 8.08
N GLY A 44 8.93 1.51 8.47
CA GLY A 44 8.44 2.00 9.77
C GLY A 44 6.94 1.78 9.94
N LEU A 45 6.14 2.10 8.93
CA LEU A 45 4.68 1.91 8.96
C LEU A 45 4.28 0.43 8.97
N VAL A 46 5.00 -0.44 8.24
CA VAL A 46 4.75 -1.89 8.27
C VAL A 46 5.02 -2.46 9.66
N LEU A 47 6.11 -2.05 10.31
CA LEU A 47 6.43 -2.47 11.66
C LEU A 47 5.38 -1.96 12.66
N ALA A 48 5.01 -0.69 12.57
CA ALA A 48 4.00 -0.10 13.43
C ALA A 48 2.63 -0.80 13.27
N ALA A 49 2.21 -1.09 12.02
CA ALA A 49 0.97 -1.82 11.77
C ALA A 49 1.01 -3.25 12.32
N GLY A 50 2.17 -3.91 12.24
CA GLY A 50 2.36 -5.24 12.85
C GLY A 50 2.24 -5.20 14.37
N LEU A 51 2.84 -4.21 15.03
CA LEU A 51 2.74 -4.02 16.47
C LEU A 51 1.31 -3.68 16.90
N ASP A 52 0.65 -2.76 16.20
CA ASP A 52 -0.76 -2.40 16.43
C ASP A 52 -1.67 -3.63 16.38
N GLY A 53 -1.47 -4.51 15.40
CA GLY A 53 -2.20 -5.77 15.28
C GLY A 53 -1.98 -6.73 16.46
N ILE A 54 -0.75 -6.79 16.99
CA ILE A 54 -0.40 -7.61 18.16
C ILE A 54 -1.00 -7.02 19.44
N GLU A 55 -0.83 -5.71 19.65
CA GLU A 55 -1.33 -5.00 20.82
C GLU A 55 -2.85 -5.09 20.96
N HIS A 56 -3.56 -4.91 19.85
CA HIS A 56 -5.01 -4.98 19.82
C HIS A 56 -5.55 -6.41 19.61
N ARG A 57 -4.67 -7.41 19.55
CA ARG A 57 -5.05 -8.83 19.34
C ARG A 57 -5.98 -9.00 18.14
N MET A 58 -5.69 -8.32 17.05
CA MET A 58 -6.51 -8.35 15.84
C MET A 58 -6.61 -9.76 15.28
N VAL A 59 -7.80 -10.16 14.89
CA VAL A 59 -8.06 -11.48 14.31
C VAL A 59 -7.99 -11.36 12.79
N LEU A 60 -7.12 -12.15 12.18
CA LEU A 60 -6.96 -12.18 10.74
C LEU A 60 -8.17 -12.86 10.08
N GLN A 61 -8.74 -12.24 9.06
CA GLN A 61 -9.81 -12.83 8.26
C GLN A 61 -9.33 -14.11 7.54
N ALA A 62 -10.26 -14.91 7.04
CA ALA A 62 -9.92 -16.11 6.29
C ALA A 62 -9.11 -15.78 5.03
N PRO A 63 -8.11 -16.61 4.67
CA PRO A 63 -7.32 -16.39 3.48
C PRO A 63 -8.14 -16.54 2.20
N ILE A 64 -7.86 -15.71 1.20
CA ILE A 64 -8.54 -15.73 -0.08
C ILE A 64 -7.61 -16.34 -1.13
N ASN A 65 -7.97 -17.52 -1.64
CA ASN A 65 -7.16 -18.25 -2.61
C ASN A 65 -7.62 -18.06 -4.08
N LYS A 66 -8.45 -17.04 -4.34
CA LYS A 66 -8.92 -16.68 -5.69
C LYS A 66 -7.92 -15.76 -6.40
N ASN A 67 -7.91 -15.76 -7.72
CA ASN A 67 -7.13 -14.83 -8.50
C ASN A 67 -7.82 -13.46 -8.56
N LEU A 68 -7.42 -12.52 -7.70
CA LEU A 68 -8.02 -11.17 -7.66
C LEU A 68 -7.58 -10.25 -8.80
N PHE A 69 -6.74 -10.70 -9.71
CA PHE A 69 -6.51 -10.01 -10.98
C PHE A 69 -7.64 -10.28 -11.98
N ASP A 70 -8.38 -11.37 -11.82
CA ASP A 70 -9.57 -11.67 -12.58
C ASP A 70 -10.80 -10.98 -11.93
N PRO A 71 -11.44 -10.04 -12.64
CA PRO A 71 -12.60 -9.34 -12.10
C PRO A 71 -13.78 -10.27 -11.77
N THR A 72 -13.89 -11.39 -12.46
CA THR A 72 -14.98 -12.36 -12.24
C THR A 72 -14.80 -13.11 -10.93
N GLU A 73 -13.55 -13.46 -10.57
CA GLU A 73 -13.23 -14.10 -9.31
C GLU A 73 -13.29 -13.13 -8.11
N ALA A 74 -13.01 -11.85 -8.34
CA ALA A 74 -13.09 -10.81 -7.33
C ALA A 74 -14.53 -10.36 -7.05
N ALA A 75 -15.43 -10.50 -8.04
CA ALA A 75 -16.82 -10.08 -7.93
C ALA A 75 -17.55 -10.81 -6.81
N GLY A 76 -18.33 -10.06 -6.03
CA GLY A 76 -19.18 -10.63 -4.96
C GLY A 76 -18.44 -11.00 -3.68
N LEU A 77 -17.13 -10.76 -3.57
CA LEU A 77 -16.37 -11.05 -2.34
C LEU A 77 -16.49 -9.95 -1.28
N GLY A 78 -17.04 -8.78 -1.62
CA GLY A 78 -17.18 -7.66 -0.67
C GLY A 78 -15.86 -7.13 -0.12
N LEU A 79 -14.76 -7.28 -0.87
CA LEU A 79 -13.43 -6.85 -0.43
C LEU A 79 -13.26 -5.34 -0.54
N GLU A 80 -12.65 -4.75 0.45
CA GLU A 80 -12.21 -3.37 0.42
C GLU A 80 -11.16 -3.17 -0.68
N ARG A 81 -11.30 -2.09 -1.46
CA ARG A 81 -10.35 -1.77 -2.52
C ARG A 81 -9.23 -0.87 -1.99
N LEU A 82 -8.04 -1.12 -2.45
CA LEU A 82 -6.93 -0.18 -2.29
C LEU A 82 -7.14 1.05 -3.17
N PRO A 83 -6.63 2.22 -2.78
CA PRO A 83 -6.58 3.39 -3.64
C PRO A 83 -6.00 3.06 -5.02
N SER A 84 -6.59 3.62 -6.06
CA SER A 84 -6.17 3.39 -7.45
C SER A 84 -5.27 4.50 -8.00
N THR A 85 -5.24 5.63 -7.32
CA THR A 85 -4.39 6.78 -7.65
C THR A 85 -3.62 7.25 -6.43
N LEU A 86 -2.54 8.00 -6.65
CA LEU A 86 -1.77 8.61 -5.57
C LEU A 86 -2.64 9.61 -4.78
N GLU A 87 -3.50 10.37 -5.45
CA GLU A 87 -4.40 11.33 -4.81
C GLU A 87 -5.39 10.63 -3.86
N GLU A 88 -6.02 9.52 -4.29
CA GLU A 88 -6.86 8.69 -3.43
C GLU A 88 -6.08 8.11 -2.25
N ALA A 89 -4.83 7.72 -2.47
CA ALA A 89 -3.97 7.19 -1.41
C ALA A 89 -3.62 8.28 -0.38
N VAL A 90 -3.32 9.50 -0.82
CA VAL A 90 -3.08 10.64 0.10
C VAL A 90 -4.34 10.98 0.88
N GLN A 91 -5.51 10.99 0.25
CA GLN A 91 -6.77 11.23 0.94
C GLN A 91 -7.03 10.16 2.02
N ALA A 92 -6.88 8.89 1.67
CA ALA A 92 -7.03 7.80 2.64
C ALA A 92 -6.02 7.90 3.80
N ALA A 93 -4.80 8.36 3.52
CA ALA A 93 -3.78 8.60 4.54
C ALA A 93 -4.15 9.77 5.47
N GLN A 94 -4.71 10.85 4.94
CA GLN A 94 -5.18 12.01 5.72
C GLN A 94 -6.36 11.66 6.64
N GLU A 95 -7.17 10.68 6.29
CA GLU A 95 -8.32 10.21 7.08
C GLU A 95 -7.94 9.09 8.07
N SER A 96 -6.70 8.60 8.03
CA SER A 96 -6.28 7.42 8.81
C SER A 96 -5.93 7.76 10.25
N GLU A 97 -6.75 7.33 11.19
CA GLU A 97 -6.45 7.42 12.63
C GLU A 97 -5.15 6.70 13.01
N PHE A 98 -4.84 5.58 12.34
CA PHE A 98 -3.59 4.86 12.55
C PHE A 98 -2.38 5.72 12.19
N LEU A 99 -2.38 6.38 11.03
CA LEU A 99 -1.27 7.24 10.62
C LEU A 99 -1.13 8.47 11.52
N HIS A 100 -2.23 9.05 12.00
CA HIS A 100 -2.20 10.16 12.96
C HIS A 100 -1.56 9.76 14.30
N ARG A 101 -1.68 8.50 14.71
CA ARG A 101 -1.02 8.01 15.94
C ARG A 101 0.46 7.71 15.74
N VAL A 102 0.85 7.29 14.56
CA VAL A 102 2.19 6.72 14.29
C VAL A 102 3.16 7.75 13.73
N LEU A 103 2.68 8.68 12.91
CA LEU A 103 3.53 9.70 12.28
C LEU A 103 3.40 11.05 13.00
N PRO A 104 4.52 11.77 13.18
CA PRO A 104 4.47 13.17 13.60
C PRO A 104 3.65 14.00 12.60
N GLU A 105 2.75 14.86 13.11
CA GLU A 105 1.84 15.68 12.31
C GLU A 105 2.57 16.53 11.27
N GLU A 106 3.67 17.18 11.67
CA GLU A 106 4.47 17.99 10.77
C GLU A 106 5.05 17.18 9.59
N LEU A 107 5.51 15.95 9.85
CA LEU A 107 6.06 15.07 8.82
C LEU A 107 4.97 14.64 7.84
N SER A 108 3.83 14.18 8.35
CA SER A 108 2.72 13.70 7.52
C SER A 108 2.15 14.83 6.65
N HIS A 109 1.94 16.02 7.25
CA HIS A 109 1.43 17.17 6.53
C HIS A 109 2.34 17.59 5.36
N ARG A 110 3.64 17.74 5.62
CA ARG A 110 4.62 18.07 4.56
C ARG A 110 4.67 17.01 3.47
N TYR A 111 4.62 15.72 3.85
CA TYR A 111 4.63 14.63 2.89
C TYR A 111 3.39 14.67 2.00
N TYR A 112 2.19 14.84 2.57
CA TYR A 112 0.95 14.91 1.80
C TYR A 112 0.91 16.12 0.86
N GLU A 113 1.36 17.28 1.32
CA GLU A 113 1.44 18.47 0.46
C GLU A 113 2.32 18.25 -0.77
N GLU A 114 3.50 17.65 -0.59
CA GLU A 114 4.42 17.38 -1.69
C GLU A 114 3.82 16.36 -2.68
N GLU A 115 3.18 15.30 -2.19
CA GLU A 115 2.55 14.30 -3.06
C GLU A 115 1.35 14.90 -3.83
N LEU A 116 0.55 15.76 -3.22
CA LEU A 116 -0.53 16.47 -3.92
C LEU A 116 0.00 17.45 -4.96
N LYS A 117 1.12 18.15 -4.72
CA LYS A 117 1.79 18.97 -5.73
C LYS A 117 2.24 18.13 -6.94
N ARG A 118 2.81 16.94 -6.69
CA ARG A 118 3.19 16.00 -7.75
C ARG A 118 1.98 15.53 -8.57
N CYS A 119 0.87 15.19 -7.90
CA CYS A 119 -0.38 14.85 -8.59
C CYS A 119 -0.87 15.98 -9.49
N ALA A 120 -0.84 17.22 -9.00
CA ALA A 120 -1.26 18.38 -9.77
C ALA A 120 -0.33 18.64 -10.97
N ALA A 121 0.98 18.51 -10.78
CA ALA A 121 1.97 18.67 -11.84
C ALA A 121 1.83 17.59 -12.94
N LEU A 122 1.60 16.33 -12.55
CA LEU A 122 1.35 15.24 -13.50
C LEU A 122 0.08 15.49 -14.33
N LYS A 123 -1.01 15.94 -13.68
CA LYS A 123 -2.26 16.28 -14.37
C LYS A 123 -2.11 17.44 -15.35
N ALA A 124 -1.22 18.40 -15.06
CA ALA A 124 -0.94 19.55 -15.91
C ALA A 124 0.10 19.28 -17.01
N ALA A 125 0.80 18.14 -16.95
CA ALA A 125 1.84 17.81 -17.92
C ALA A 125 1.26 17.56 -19.31
N ALA A 126 1.93 18.13 -20.35
CA ALA A 126 1.56 17.90 -21.73
C ALA A 126 1.78 16.44 -22.17
N ASP A 127 2.79 15.78 -21.59
CA ASP A 127 3.07 14.36 -21.74
C ASP A 127 3.26 13.74 -20.35
N PRO A 128 2.22 13.11 -19.76
CA PRO A 128 2.30 12.46 -18.47
C PRO A 128 3.35 11.35 -18.39
N ALA A 129 3.53 10.57 -19.47
CA ALA A 129 4.49 9.47 -19.48
C ALA A 129 5.93 9.99 -19.42
N GLU A 130 6.23 11.06 -20.14
CA GLU A 130 7.55 11.72 -20.06
C GLU A 130 7.76 12.36 -18.69
N TYR A 131 6.72 12.97 -18.10
CA TYR A 131 6.79 13.51 -16.75
C TYR A 131 7.17 12.42 -15.74
N GLU A 132 6.50 11.27 -15.77
CA GLU A 132 6.81 10.13 -14.90
C GLU A 132 8.22 9.61 -15.13
N ARG A 133 8.65 9.47 -16.38
CA ARG A 133 9.99 9.03 -16.73
C ARG A 133 11.07 9.93 -16.11
N VAL A 134 10.92 11.23 -16.23
CA VAL A 134 11.90 12.20 -15.72
C VAL A 134 11.94 12.24 -14.19
N HIS A 135 10.78 12.22 -13.55
CA HIS A 135 10.67 12.46 -12.11
C HIS A 135 10.81 11.20 -11.24
N TYR A 136 10.59 10.02 -11.82
CA TYR A 136 10.69 8.77 -11.07
C TYR A 136 11.84 7.87 -11.53
N PHE A 137 12.01 7.66 -12.83
CA PHE A 137 13.07 6.77 -13.32
C PHE A 137 14.46 7.38 -13.30
N ASN A 138 14.58 8.69 -13.42
CA ASN A 138 15.86 9.40 -13.39
C ASN A 138 16.22 9.96 -12.00
N ALA A 139 15.35 9.79 -11.01
CA ALA A 139 15.54 10.31 -9.65
C ALA A 139 16.06 9.26 -8.66
N ILE A 140 16.29 8.01 -9.13
CA ILE A 140 16.79 6.89 -8.32
C ILE A 140 18.28 6.69 -8.60
#